data_01e26878c81a3fd433e31d8638039cc1
#
_entry.id   01e26878c81a3fd433e31d8638039cc1
#
_cell.length_a   1.000
_cell.length_b   1.000
_cell.length_c   1.000
_cell.angle_alpha   90.00
_cell.angle_beta   90.00
_cell.angle_gamma   90.00
#
_symmetry.space_group_name_H-M   'P 1'
#
loop_
_entity.id
_entity.type
_entity.pdbx_description
1 polymer ?
#
loop_
_entity_poly.entity_id
_entity_poly.type
_entity_poly.pdbx_seq_one_letter_code
_entity_poly.pdbx_strand_id
1 'polypeptide(L)'
;VKRLIAMLQRHEGLRLKPYECTAGKLSIGYGRNLDDMGISEVEAMVMLRNDIEQCYQELEMFSWFEDLDQVRQEALVDMLFNLGLPTFLEFKKTLKFVAEGKYSQAAEEMLRSKWANQVGDRAKELAYMVDTGCYM
;
A
#
# COMPACT_ATOMS: atom_id res chain seq x y z
N VAL A 1 23.79 -2.74 -24.53
CA VAL A 1 23.75 -2.95 -23.07
C VAL A 1 23.08 -4.28 -22.66
N LYS A 2 22.40 -4.93 -23.60
CA LYS A 2 21.73 -6.22 -23.34
C LYS A 2 22.68 -7.30 -22.83
N ARG A 3 23.86 -7.41 -23.44
CA ARG A 3 24.85 -8.39 -23.02
C ARG A 3 25.39 -8.10 -21.63
N LEU A 4 25.60 -6.84 -21.31
CA LEU A 4 26.06 -6.41 -19.99
C LEU A 4 25.01 -6.72 -18.92
N ILE A 5 23.74 -6.44 -19.21
CA ILE A 5 22.64 -6.75 -18.30
C ILE A 5 22.62 -8.24 -17.99
N ALA A 6 22.64 -9.09 -19.04
CA ALA A 6 22.63 -10.54 -18.87
C ALA A 6 23.83 -11.04 -18.08
N MET A 7 24.99 -10.45 -18.31
CA MET A 7 26.22 -10.79 -17.61
C MET A 7 26.12 -10.44 -16.12
N LEU A 8 25.64 -9.23 -15.81
CA LEU A 8 25.48 -8.80 -14.41
C LEU A 8 24.41 -9.59 -13.69
N GLN A 9 23.29 -9.90 -14.35
CA GLN A 9 22.25 -10.77 -13.77
C GLN A 9 22.81 -12.13 -13.38
N ARG A 10 23.69 -12.68 -14.23
CA ARG A 10 24.31 -13.98 -13.97
C ARG A 10 25.34 -13.89 -12.85
N HIS A 11 26.15 -12.81 -12.83
CA HIS A 11 27.18 -12.64 -11.80
C HIS A 11 26.57 -12.35 -10.42
N GLU A 12 25.58 -11.45 -10.37
CA GLU A 12 25.03 -10.97 -9.09
C GLU A 12 23.89 -11.85 -8.56
N GLY A 13 23.10 -12.45 -9.46
CA GLY A 13 21.90 -13.18 -9.08
C GLY A 13 20.79 -12.23 -8.64
N LEU A 14 19.57 -12.76 -8.57
CA LEU A 14 18.37 -11.99 -8.18
C LEU A 14 17.93 -12.38 -6.78
N ARG A 15 17.81 -11.38 -5.91
CA ARG A 15 17.22 -11.48 -4.57
C ARG A 15 16.10 -10.48 -4.45
N LEU A 16 14.89 -10.93 -4.25
CA LEU A 16 13.70 -10.07 -4.15
C LEU A 16 13.44 -9.58 -2.72
N LYS A 17 14.19 -10.09 -1.75
CA LYS A 17 14.14 -9.64 -0.36
C LYS A 17 15.53 -9.18 0.07
N PRO A 18 15.59 -8.24 1.02
CA PRO A 18 16.89 -7.78 1.51
C PRO A 18 17.73 -8.93 2.07
N TYR A 19 19.02 -8.84 1.83
CA TYR A 19 20.00 -9.79 2.37
C TYR A 19 21.29 -9.04 2.72
N GLU A 20 22.09 -9.63 3.59
CA GLU A 20 23.37 -9.08 3.95
C GLU A 20 24.44 -9.64 3.02
N CYS A 21 25.17 -8.76 2.33
CA CYS A 21 26.26 -9.19 1.45
C CYS A 21 27.53 -9.54 2.26
N THR A 22 28.57 -10.07 1.57
CA THR A 22 29.83 -10.47 2.22
C THR A 22 30.53 -9.35 2.97
N ALA A 23 30.27 -8.08 2.59
CA ALA A 23 30.82 -6.90 3.25
C ALA A 23 29.95 -6.40 4.42
N GLY A 24 28.90 -7.15 4.80
CA GLY A 24 27.98 -6.78 5.88
C GLY A 24 27.00 -5.69 5.53
N LYS A 25 26.80 -5.40 4.24
CA LYS A 25 25.88 -4.37 3.74
C LYS A 25 24.55 -4.98 3.32
N LEU A 26 23.45 -4.30 3.67
CA LEU A 26 22.12 -4.70 3.25
C LEU A 26 21.96 -4.48 1.75
N SER A 27 21.59 -5.53 1.03
CA SER A 27 21.48 -5.52 -0.44
C SER A 27 20.18 -6.14 -0.92
N ILE A 28 19.77 -5.85 -2.16
CA ILE A 28 18.55 -6.38 -2.77
C ILE A 28 18.68 -6.36 -4.30
N GLY A 29 17.85 -7.13 -4.97
CA GLY A 29 17.78 -7.15 -6.43
C GLY A 29 19.01 -7.84 -7.03
N TYR A 30 19.63 -7.20 -8.01
CA TYR A 30 20.87 -7.67 -8.63
C TYR A 30 22.06 -6.99 -7.96
N GLY A 31 22.23 -7.22 -6.65
CA GLY A 31 23.39 -6.73 -5.93
C GLY A 31 23.36 -5.23 -5.58
N ARG A 32 22.16 -4.62 -5.51
CA ARG A 32 22.07 -3.22 -5.08
C ARG A 32 22.38 -3.10 -3.60
N ASN A 33 23.46 -2.39 -3.27
CA ASN A 33 23.83 -2.07 -1.89
C ASN A 33 22.93 -0.94 -1.38
N LEU A 34 21.94 -1.28 -0.56
CA LEU A 34 20.97 -0.33 -0.04
C LEU A 34 21.56 0.63 1.00
N ASP A 35 22.48 0.12 1.82
CA ASP A 35 23.10 0.95 2.87
C ASP A 35 23.88 2.13 2.27
N ASP A 36 24.63 1.89 1.22
CA ASP A 36 25.48 2.91 0.62
C ASP A 36 24.80 3.69 -0.51
N MET A 37 23.93 3.03 -1.29
CA MET A 37 23.32 3.63 -2.49
C MET A 37 21.86 4.05 -2.31
N GLY A 38 21.10 3.32 -1.49
CA GLY A 38 19.65 3.51 -1.40
C GLY A 38 18.95 3.26 -2.73
N ILE A 39 17.86 3.99 -2.97
CA ILE A 39 17.11 3.96 -4.22
C ILE A 39 16.91 5.37 -4.75
N SER A 40 16.70 5.51 -6.05
CA SER A 40 16.39 6.79 -6.69
C SER A 40 14.91 7.14 -6.56
N GLU A 41 14.55 8.40 -6.82
CA GLU A 41 13.15 8.82 -6.85
C GLU A 41 12.36 8.06 -7.92
N VAL A 42 12.96 7.78 -9.08
CA VAL A 42 12.33 7.01 -10.15
C VAL A 42 12.02 5.59 -9.68
N GLU A 43 12.98 4.96 -9.02
CA GLU A 43 12.78 3.62 -8.45
C GLU A 43 11.70 3.63 -7.37
N ALA A 44 11.71 4.62 -6.49
CA ALA A 44 10.70 4.78 -5.45
C ALA A 44 9.30 4.95 -6.05
N MET A 45 9.17 5.71 -7.15
CA MET A 45 7.88 5.90 -7.83
C MET A 45 7.39 4.60 -8.47
N VAL A 46 8.27 3.80 -9.07
CA VAL A 46 7.90 2.49 -9.61
C VAL A 46 7.39 1.58 -8.50
N MET A 47 8.07 1.56 -7.36
CA MET A 47 7.64 0.79 -6.19
C MET A 47 6.27 1.24 -5.70
N LEU A 48 6.06 2.55 -5.58
CA LEU A 48 4.77 3.10 -5.14
C LEU A 48 3.64 2.71 -6.08
N ARG A 49 3.84 2.83 -7.39
CA ARG A 49 2.82 2.44 -8.37
C ARG A 49 2.50 0.96 -8.31
N ASN A 50 3.52 0.11 -8.16
CA ASN A 50 3.33 -1.33 -8.01
C ASN A 50 2.55 -1.65 -6.74
N ASP A 51 2.85 -0.97 -5.64
CA ASP A 51 2.17 -1.18 -4.36
C ASP A 51 0.70 -0.73 -4.43
N ILE A 52 0.43 0.39 -5.10
CA ILE A 52 -0.95 0.86 -5.33
C ILE A 52 -1.73 -0.17 -6.17
N GLU A 53 -1.12 -0.66 -7.24
CA GLU A 53 -1.75 -1.68 -8.09
C GLU A 53 -2.06 -2.94 -7.29
N GLN A 54 -1.14 -3.37 -6.44
CA GLN A 54 -1.34 -4.52 -5.55
C GLN A 54 -2.54 -4.28 -4.62
N CYS A 55 -2.68 -3.08 -4.07
CA CYS A 55 -3.83 -2.74 -3.23
C CYS A 55 -5.15 -2.84 -3.99
N TYR A 56 -5.20 -2.33 -5.23
CA TYR A 56 -6.40 -2.46 -6.06
C TYR A 56 -6.74 -3.91 -6.34
N GLN A 57 -5.75 -4.73 -6.64
CA GLN A 57 -5.94 -6.16 -6.87
C GLN A 57 -6.50 -6.86 -5.61
N GLU A 58 -5.96 -6.54 -4.45
CA GLU A 58 -6.45 -7.10 -3.19
C GLU A 58 -7.89 -6.68 -2.89
N LEU A 59 -8.28 -5.44 -3.22
CA LEU A 59 -9.63 -4.94 -3.01
C LEU A 59 -10.66 -5.56 -3.98
N GLU A 60 -10.22 -6.18 -5.06
CA GLU A 60 -11.11 -6.91 -5.98
C GLU A 60 -11.82 -8.09 -5.31
N MET A 61 -11.33 -8.56 -4.16
CA MET A 61 -12.03 -9.60 -3.39
C MET A 61 -13.43 -9.15 -2.94
N PHE A 62 -13.66 -7.84 -2.87
CA PHE A 62 -14.95 -7.29 -2.48
C PHE A 62 -15.76 -6.95 -3.74
N SER A 63 -16.90 -7.63 -3.94
CA SER A 63 -17.75 -7.44 -5.11
C SER A 63 -18.30 -6.02 -5.26
N TRP A 64 -18.42 -5.29 -4.14
CA TRP A 64 -18.94 -3.92 -4.10
C TRP A 64 -17.89 -2.86 -4.39
N PHE A 65 -16.60 -3.22 -4.43
CA PHE A 65 -15.53 -2.21 -4.52
C PHE A 65 -15.59 -1.42 -5.84
N GLU A 66 -15.79 -2.09 -6.95
CA GLU A 66 -15.85 -1.45 -8.28
C GLU A 66 -17.00 -0.47 -8.42
N ASP A 67 -18.08 -0.68 -7.64
CA ASP A 67 -19.26 0.18 -7.68
C ASP A 67 -19.09 1.46 -6.87
N LEU A 68 -18.02 1.56 -6.07
CA LEU A 68 -17.72 2.79 -5.33
C LEU A 68 -17.23 3.88 -6.25
N ASP A 69 -17.53 5.12 -5.88
CA ASP A 69 -16.92 6.29 -6.52
C ASP A 69 -15.41 6.30 -6.30
N GLN A 70 -14.72 7.01 -7.16
CA GLN A 70 -13.25 7.07 -7.16
C GLN A 70 -12.69 7.54 -5.81
N VAL A 71 -13.29 8.56 -5.20
CA VAL A 71 -12.78 9.11 -3.93
C VAL A 71 -12.82 8.06 -2.83
N ARG A 72 -13.92 7.32 -2.71
CA ARG A 72 -14.02 6.27 -1.70
C ARG A 72 -13.11 5.08 -2.00
N GLN A 73 -12.94 4.73 -3.27
CA GLN A 73 -11.96 3.72 -3.65
C GLN A 73 -10.57 4.11 -3.20
N GLU A 74 -10.16 5.36 -3.46
CA GLU A 74 -8.83 5.85 -3.10
C GLU A 74 -8.63 5.90 -1.59
N ALA A 75 -9.67 6.26 -0.84
CA ALA A 75 -9.61 6.23 0.62
C ALA A 75 -9.30 4.82 1.14
N LEU A 76 -9.98 3.81 0.60
CA LEU A 76 -9.73 2.42 1.00
C LEU A 76 -8.36 1.92 0.54
N VAL A 77 -7.91 2.33 -0.63
CA VAL A 77 -6.55 2.01 -1.11
C VAL A 77 -5.50 2.57 -0.16
N ASP A 78 -5.63 3.84 0.21
CA ASP A 78 -4.69 4.49 1.14
C ASP A 78 -4.66 3.77 2.49
N MET A 79 -5.84 3.43 3.03
CA MET A 79 -5.97 2.70 4.29
C MET A 79 -5.32 1.32 4.21
N LEU A 80 -5.60 0.56 3.15
CA LEU A 80 -5.01 -0.75 2.91
C LEU A 80 -3.48 -0.67 2.75
N PHE A 81 -3.01 0.32 2.00
CA PHE A 81 -1.58 0.58 1.81
C PHE A 81 -0.89 0.75 3.17
N ASN A 82 -1.49 1.50 4.06
CA ASN A 82 -0.94 1.78 5.39
C ASN A 82 -0.98 0.55 6.31
N LEU A 83 -2.10 -0.18 6.32
CA LEU A 83 -2.35 -1.28 7.27
C LEU A 83 -1.79 -2.63 6.81
N GLY A 84 -1.80 -2.88 5.51
CA GLY A 84 -1.63 -4.22 4.96
C GLY A 84 -2.93 -5.02 5.04
N LEU A 85 -3.06 -6.03 4.20
CA LEU A 85 -4.32 -6.77 4.04
C LEU A 85 -4.80 -7.46 5.32
N PRO A 86 -3.96 -8.18 6.09
CA PRO A 86 -4.45 -8.86 7.29
C PRO A 86 -5.10 -7.92 8.29
N THR A 87 -4.47 -6.79 8.59
CA THR A 87 -4.99 -5.80 9.53
C THR A 87 -6.20 -5.08 8.96
N PHE A 88 -6.16 -4.75 7.67
CA PHE A 88 -7.29 -4.12 6.97
C PHE A 88 -8.56 -4.98 7.10
N LEU A 89 -8.44 -6.29 6.94
CA LEU A 89 -9.57 -7.22 7.04
C LEU A 89 -10.16 -7.33 8.44
N GLU A 90 -9.45 -6.87 9.47
CA GLU A 90 -9.99 -6.81 10.84
C GLU A 90 -11.03 -5.70 11.01
N PHE A 91 -11.09 -4.74 10.09
CA PHE A 91 -12.09 -3.66 10.11
C PHE A 91 -13.44 -4.13 9.57
N LYS A 92 -13.97 -5.18 10.17
CA LYS A 92 -15.19 -5.87 9.69
C LYS A 92 -16.41 -4.98 9.65
N LYS A 93 -16.62 -4.16 10.69
CA LYS A 93 -17.77 -3.25 10.76
C LYS A 93 -17.68 -2.15 9.72
N THR A 94 -16.50 -1.54 9.58
CA THR A 94 -16.25 -0.51 8.58
C THR A 94 -16.55 -1.05 7.18
N LEU A 95 -15.99 -2.20 6.83
CA LEU A 95 -16.17 -2.81 5.51
C LEU A 95 -17.64 -3.19 5.26
N LYS A 96 -18.33 -3.69 6.29
CA LYS A 96 -19.74 -4.00 6.20
C LYS A 96 -20.57 -2.75 5.89
N PHE A 97 -20.32 -1.66 6.61
CA PHE A 97 -21.04 -0.40 6.38
C PHE A 97 -20.76 0.16 4.99
N VAL A 98 -19.52 0.08 4.51
CA VAL A 98 -19.19 0.50 3.14
C VAL A 98 -19.96 -0.33 2.13
N ALA A 99 -19.99 -1.65 2.31
CA ALA A 99 -20.71 -2.57 1.42
C ALA A 99 -22.22 -2.25 1.37
N GLU A 100 -22.78 -1.77 2.48
CA GLU A 100 -24.20 -1.41 2.59
C GLU A 100 -24.50 0.04 2.16
N GLY A 101 -23.49 0.80 1.78
CA GLY A 101 -23.66 2.21 1.44
C GLY A 101 -23.86 3.13 2.63
N LYS A 102 -23.56 2.63 3.84
CA LYS A 102 -23.71 3.38 5.10
C LYS A 102 -22.40 4.08 5.44
N TYR A 103 -22.06 5.07 4.63
CA TYR A 103 -20.73 5.68 4.65
C TYR A 103 -20.43 6.50 5.91
N SER A 104 -21.42 7.24 6.45
CA SER A 104 -21.22 7.96 7.70
C SER A 104 -20.90 7.01 8.87
N GLN A 105 -21.60 5.88 8.93
CA GLN A 105 -21.36 4.87 9.96
C GLN A 105 -19.99 4.21 9.78
N ALA A 106 -19.58 3.96 8.52
CA ALA A 106 -18.26 3.44 8.22
C ALA A 106 -17.17 4.41 8.71
N ALA A 107 -17.33 5.70 8.42
CA ALA A 107 -16.39 6.73 8.85
C ALA A 107 -16.29 6.82 10.38
N GLU A 108 -17.41 6.71 11.08
CA GLU A 108 -17.41 6.70 12.55
C GLU A 108 -16.61 5.51 13.10
N GLU A 109 -16.79 4.33 12.52
CA GLU A 109 -16.03 3.14 12.93
C GLU A 109 -14.52 3.31 12.68
N MET A 110 -14.15 3.94 11.55
CA MET A 110 -12.75 4.24 11.26
C MET A 110 -12.15 5.12 12.35
N LEU A 111 -12.86 6.18 12.76
CA LEU A 111 -12.37 7.14 13.75
C LEU A 111 -12.33 6.58 15.17
N ARG A 112 -13.11 5.55 15.48
CA ARG A 112 -13.11 4.89 16.79
C ARG A 112 -11.97 3.88 16.92
N SER A 113 -11.31 3.54 15.84
CA SER A 113 -10.31 2.48 15.82
C SER A 113 -9.02 2.91 16.51
N LYS A 114 -8.25 1.92 16.94
CA LYS A 114 -6.90 2.12 17.46
C LYS A 114 -5.99 2.72 16.39
N TRP A 115 -6.19 2.32 15.15
CA TRP A 115 -5.48 2.86 13.98
C TRP A 115 -5.63 4.38 13.88
N ALA A 116 -6.85 4.90 14.09
CA ALA A 116 -7.10 6.34 14.05
C ALA A 116 -6.24 7.10 15.07
N ASN A 117 -6.07 6.54 16.26
CA ASN A 117 -5.21 7.13 17.28
C ASN A 117 -3.73 7.08 16.90
N GLN A 118 -3.32 6.07 16.15
CA GLN A 118 -1.93 5.90 15.72
C GLN A 118 -1.54 6.84 14.57
N VAL A 119 -2.45 7.05 13.61
CA VAL A 119 -2.13 7.80 12.39
C VAL A 119 -2.69 9.23 12.39
N GLY A 120 -3.56 9.58 13.32
CA GLY A 120 -4.04 10.95 13.53
C GLY A 120 -4.76 11.54 12.32
N ASP A 121 -4.21 12.61 11.75
CA ASP A 121 -4.83 13.36 10.65
C ASP A 121 -5.09 12.51 9.41
N ARG A 122 -4.29 11.50 9.16
CA ARG A 122 -4.53 10.56 8.05
C ARG A 122 -5.87 9.86 8.19
N ALA A 123 -6.21 9.40 9.40
CA ALA A 123 -7.50 8.75 9.64
C ALA A 123 -8.67 9.73 9.45
N LYS A 124 -8.52 10.97 9.89
CA LYS A 124 -9.54 12.01 9.72
C LYS A 124 -9.78 12.29 8.24
N GLU A 125 -8.74 12.41 7.46
CA GLU A 125 -8.84 12.63 6.02
C GLU A 125 -9.53 11.47 5.32
N LEU A 126 -9.11 10.25 5.59
CA LEU A 126 -9.69 9.06 4.96
C LEU A 126 -11.15 8.84 5.38
N ALA A 127 -11.47 9.07 6.65
CA ALA A 127 -12.84 8.98 7.15
C ALA A 127 -13.73 10.03 6.48
N TYR A 128 -13.24 11.25 6.31
CA TYR A 128 -13.97 12.31 5.60
C TYR A 128 -14.26 11.88 4.15
N MET A 129 -13.28 11.33 3.46
CA MET A 129 -13.45 10.85 2.08
C MET A 129 -14.48 9.71 2.00
N VAL A 130 -14.45 8.79 2.95
CA VAL A 130 -15.43 7.68 3.00
C VAL A 130 -16.83 8.23 3.29
N ASP A 131 -16.96 9.18 4.22
CA ASP A 131 -18.25 9.75 4.58
C ASP A 131 -18.86 10.53 3.41
N THR A 132 -18.10 11.44 2.84
CA THR A 132 -18.63 12.44 1.90
C THR A 132 -18.47 12.08 0.43
N GLY A 133 -17.53 11.22 0.08
CA GLY A 133 -17.16 10.96 -1.31
C GLY A 133 -16.42 12.14 -1.95
N CYS A 134 -15.84 13.02 -1.14
CA CYS A 134 -15.08 14.19 -1.58
C CYS A 134 -13.69 14.16 -0.98
N TYR A 135 -12.71 14.70 -1.71
CA TYR A 135 -11.39 14.95 -1.14
C TYR A 135 -11.49 16.05 -0.09
N MET A 136 -10.67 15.93 0.94
CA MET A 136 -10.61 16.89 2.02
C MET A 136 -9.76 18.09 1.66
#